data_8789aa5d340824bd8878352a8e965a79
#
_entry.id   8789aa5d340824bd8878352a8e965a79
#
_cell.length_a   1.000
_cell.length_b   1.000
_cell.length_c   1.000
_cell.angle_alpha   90.00
_cell.angle_beta   90.00
_cell.angle_gamma   90.00
#
_symmetry.space_group_name_H-M   'P 1'
#
loop_
_entity.id
_entity.type
_entity.pdbx_description
1 polymer ?
#
loop_
_entity_poly.entity_id
_entity_poly.type
_entity_poly.pdbx_seq_one_letter_code
_entity_poly.pdbx_strand_id
1 'polypeptide(L)'
;LFRSLLVDEAHNLVERGREMYSARLVKEDFLAVKKIVKAMERHEKRPEVHYILRKFEKSLEAANRVLLAWKRECDEFEVISDAGMLEFALLRVAGDYELVAKEYPVLPERDTILSLYFDVRRFLAVLEKFDESDRIYLDYDEERKFRIKIQCMDPSGCLKEVMERVQSTIFFSATLLPIRYYKEQLGGEKEDA
;
A
#
# COMPACT_ATOMS: atom_id res chain seq x y z
N LEU A 1 -27.15 6.34 -4.08
CA LEU A 1 -26.39 7.58 -3.86
C LEU A 1 -26.75 8.10 -2.47
N PHE A 2 -25.78 8.16 -1.57
CA PHE A 2 -25.93 8.81 -0.26
C PHE A 2 -26.13 10.30 -0.49
N ARG A 3 -27.12 10.90 0.22
CA ARG A 3 -27.44 12.32 0.02
C ARG A 3 -26.50 13.23 0.80
N SER A 4 -26.04 12.79 1.98
CA SER A 4 -25.17 13.59 2.85
C SER A 4 -24.20 12.69 3.61
N LEU A 5 -22.99 13.20 3.84
CA LEU A 5 -21.96 12.61 4.70
C LEU A 5 -21.79 13.49 5.95
N LEU A 6 -21.88 12.86 7.11
CA LEU A 6 -21.61 13.51 8.40
C LEU A 6 -20.32 12.95 8.96
N VAL A 7 -19.36 13.80 9.25
CA VAL A 7 -18.05 13.41 9.76
C VAL A 7 -17.83 14.05 11.13
N ASP A 8 -17.90 13.19 12.15
CA ASP A 8 -17.58 13.57 13.53
C ASP A 8 -16.08 13.49 13.78
N GLU A 9 -15.58 14.29 14.71
CA GLU A 9 -14.16 14.43 15.03
C GLU A 9 -13.30 14.66 13.79
N ALA A 10 -13.78 15.54 12.90
CA ALA A 10 -13.21 15.77 11.58
C ALA A 10 -11.75 16.25 11.61
N HIS A 11 -11.28 16.80 12.76
CA HIS A 11 -9.88 17.15 12.95
C HIS A 11 -8.92 15.95 12.76
N ASN A 12 -9.38 14.73 13.05
CA ASN A 12 -8.60 13.51 12.85
C ASN A 12 -8.56 13.06 11.37
N LEU A 13 -9.48 13.56 10.53
CA LEU A 13 -9.62 13.05 9.17
C LEU A 13 -8.41 13.38 8.30
N VAL A 14 -7.75 14.50 8.55
CA VAL A 14 -6.53 14.90 7.83
C VAL A 14 -5.41 13.85 8.03
N GLU A 15 -5.13 13.50 9.29
CA GLU A 15 -4.09 12.51 9.61
C GLU A 15 -4.48 11.10 9.12
N ARG A 16 -5.73 10.71 9.35
CA ARG A 16 -6.27 9.45 8.82
C ARG A 16 -6.25 9.41 7.29
N GLY A 17 -6.52 10.53 6.62
CA GLY A 17 -6.40 10.67 5.18
C GLY A 17 -4.96 10.40 4.72
N ARG A 18 -3.98 11.04 5.35
CA ARG A 18 -2.57 10.78 5.08
C ARG A 18 -2.21 9.30 5.25
N GLU A 19 -2.64 8.68 6.34
CA GLU A 19 -2.43 7.25 6.58
C GLU A 19 -3.13 6.37 5.53
N MET A 20 -4.37 6.68 5.16
CA MET A 20 -5.15 5.92 4.17
C MET A 20 -4.51 5.93 2.79
N TYR A 21 -3.97 7.08 2.39
CA TYR A 21 -3.32 7.27 1.09
C TYR A 21 -1.80 7.08 1.14
N SER A 22 -1.28 6.52 2.23
CA SER A 22 0.10 6.06 2.35
C SER A 22 0.17 4.54 2.33
N ALA A 23 1.30 4.01 1.84
CA ALA A 23 1.54 2.57 1.81
C ALA A 23 3.01 2.27 2.04
N ARG A 24 3.29 1.06 2.56
CA ARG A 24 4.66 0.59 2.77
C ARG A 24 4.80 -0.87 2.40
N LEU A 25 6.01 -1.25 2.03
CA LEU A 25 6.42 -2.64 1.85
C LEU A 25 7.73 -2.88 2.59
N VAL A 26 7.82 -4.03 3.24
CA VAL A 26 9.02 -4.48 3.95
C VAL A 26 9.67 -5.59 3.14
N LYS A 27 10.95 -5.43 2.83
CA LYS A 27 11.70 -6.39 2.01
C LYS A 27 11.75 -7.79 2.61
N GLU A 28 11.89 -7.88 3.92
CA GLU A 28 12.00 -9.12 4.66
C GLU A 28 10.73 -10.00 4.56
N ASP A 29 9.55 -9.38 4.36
CA ASP A 29 8.27 -10.09 4.22
C ASP A 29 8.22 -10.88 2.91
N PHE A 30 8.80 -10.36 1.81
CA PHE A 30 8.95 -11.10 0.56
C PHE A 30 9.80 -12.36 0.75
N LEU A 31 10.84 -12.30 1.58
CA LEU A 31 11.68 -13.46 1.87
C LEU A 31 10.96 -14.48 2.76
N ALA A 32 10.15 -14.02 3.71
CA ALA A 32 9.35 -14.88 4.56
C ALA A 32 8.35 -15.68 3.72
N VAL A 33 7.54 -15.00 2.91
CA VAL A 33 6.56 -15.65 2.02
C VAL A 33 7.25 -16.56 0.99
N LYS A 34 8.38 -16.13 0.41
CA LYS A 34 9.14 -16.98 -0.51
C LYS A 34 9.56 -18.31 0.13
N LYS A 35 9.97 -18.31 1.41
CA LYS A 35 10.33 -19.55 2.12
C LYS A 35 9.14 -20.49 2.25
N ILE A 36 7.95 -19.97 2.57
CA ILE A 36 6.72 -20.73 2.68
C ILE A 36 6.36 -21.35 1.32
N VAL A 37 6.31 -20.53 0.26
CA VAL A 37 5.98 -20.99 -1.10
C VAL A 37 6.94 -22.06 -1.58
N LYS A 38 8.23 -21.92 -1.30
CA LYS A 38 9.25 -22.92 -1.65
C LYS A 38 9.09 -24.22 -0.86
N ALA A 39 8.61 -24.17 0.37
CA ALA A 39 8.26 -25.36 1.14
C ALA A 39 7.04 -26.06 0.55
N MET A 40 6.00 -25.30 0.15
CA MET A 40 4.83 -25.82 -0.54
C MET A 40 5.22 -26.52 -1.87
N GLU A 41 6.05 -25.85 -2.70
CA GLU A 41 6.52 -26.38 -3.98
C GLU A 41 7.19 -27.78 -3.83
N ARG A 42 8.02 -27.95 -2.80
CA ARG A 42 8.74 -29.22 -2.56
C ARG A 42 7.81 -30.39 -2.25
N HIS A 43 6.64 -30.14 -1.68
CA HIS A 43 5.67 -31.15 -1.28
C HIS A 43 4.53 -31.33 -2.29
N GLU A 44 4.41 -30.43 -3.26
CA GLU A 44 3.36 -30.49 -4.27
C GLU A 44 3.67 -31.54 -5.32
N LYS A 45 2.70 -32.45 -5.56
CA LYS A 45 2.82 -33.55 -6.54
C LYS A 45 2.09 -33.27 -7.84
N ARG A 46 1.15 -32.32 -7.85
CA ARG A 46 0.40 -31.94 -9.06
C ARG A 46 1.25 -31.03 -9.94
N PRO A 47 1.60 -31.44 -11.18
CA PRO A 47 2.53 -30.66 -12.02
C PRO A 47 2.06 -29.24 -12.31
N GLU A 48 0.75 -29.05 -12.52
CA GLU A 48 0.13 -27.76 -12.81
C GLU A 48 0.26 -26.80 -11.62
N VAL A 49 -0.01 -27.31 -10.42
CA VAL A 49 0.07 -26.51 -9.18
C VAL A 49 1.53 -26.22 -8.81
N HIS A 50 2.42 -27.20 -9.03
CA HIS A 50 3.86 -26.99 -8.87
C HIS A 50 4.36 -25.85 -9.77
N TYR A 51 3.88 -25.79 -11.03
CA TYR A 51 4.20 -24.69 -11.95
C TYR A 51 3.72 -23.33 -11.42
N ILE A 52 2.48 -23.24 -10.88
CA ILE A 52 1.91 -22.02 -10.31
C ILE A 52 2.73 -21.56 -9.09
N LEU A 53 3.08 -22.47 -8.17
CA LEU A 53 3.91 -22.15 -7.02
C LEU A 53 5.30 -21.63 -7.42
N ARG A 54 5.93 -22.29 -8.38
CA ARG A 54 7.23 -21.87 -8.90
C ARG A 54 7.17 -20.50 -9.59
N LYS A 55 6.07 -20.19 -10.26
CA LYS A 55 5.84 -18.88 -10.87
C LYS A 55 5.71 -17.80 -9.79
N PHE A 56 4.96 -18.07 -8.74
CA PHE A 56 4.81 -17.17 -7.59
C PHE A 56 6.13 -16.98 -6.84
N GLU A 57 6.90 -18.04 -6.61
CA GLU A 57 8.25 -17.93 -6.02
C GLU A 57 9.17 -17.01 -6.83
N LYS A 58 9.13 -17.12 -8.16
CA LYS A 58 9.93 -16.25 -9.05
C LYS A 58 9.49 -14.79 -9.03
N SER A 59 8.18 -14.51 -8.94
CA SER A 59 7.70 -13.12 -8.83
C SER A 59 8.09 -12.49 -7.50
N LEU A 60 8.01 -13.23 -6.39
CA LEU A 60 8.52 -12.79 -5.07
C LEU A 60 10.03 -12.51 -5.13
N GLU A 61 10.80 -13.37 -5.80
CA GLU A 61 12.23 -13.18 -5.98
C GLU A 61 12.54 -11.94 -6.82
N ALA A 62 11.76 -11.67 -7.86
CA ALA A 62 11.94 -10.49 -8.70
C ALA A 62 11.72 -9.19 -7.89
N ALA A 63 10.64 -9.12 -7.11
CA ALA A 63 10.38 -7.99 -6.23
C ALA A 63 11.49 -7.81 -5.18
N ASN A 64 11.88 -8.90 -4.51
CA ASN A 64 12.97 -8.86 -3.52
C ASN A 64 14.31 -8.42 -4.14
N ARG A 65 14.57 -8.74 -5.41
CA ARG A 65 15.81 -8.35 -6.11
C ARG A 65 15.88 -6.84 -6.32
N VAL A 66 14.77 -6.21 -6.70
CA VAL A 66 14.69 -4.74 -6.83
C VAL A 66 14.91 -4.09 -5.46
N LEU A 67 14.19 -4.54 -4.43
CA LEU A 67 14.34 -4.01 -3.07
C LEU A 67 15.77 -4.24 -2.52
N LEU A 68 16.42 -5.35 -2.88
CA LEU A 68 17.80 -5.62 -2.48
C LEU A 68 18.81 -4.69 -3.18
N ALA A 69 18.56 -4.33 -4.44
CA ALA A 69 19.40 -3.38 -5.17
C ALA A 69 19.36 -2.02 -4.47
N TRP A 70 18.18 -1.50 -4.19
CA TRP A 70 18.01 -0.25 -3.45
C TRP A 70 18.59 -0.31 -2.03
N LYS A 71 18.40 -1.41 -1.31
CA LYS A 71 18.99 -1.60 0.02
C LYS A 71 20.50 -1.48 0.05
N ARG A 72 21.18 -1.83 -1.05
CA ARG A 72 22.65 -1.74 -1.16
C ARG A 72 23.16 -0.32 -1.39
N GLU A 73 22.32 0.53 -1.97
CA GLU A 73 22.62 1.92 -2.30
C GLU A 73 22.17 2.89 -1.21
N CYS A 74 21.10 2.53 -0.48
CA CYS A 74 20.53 3.34 0.60
C CYS A 74 21.28 3.12 1.92
N ASP A 75 21.92 4.15 2.46
CA ASP A 75 22.60 4.08 3.76
C ASP A 75 21.58 4.04 4.92
N GLU A 76 20.79 5.08 5.11
CA GLU A 76 19.75 5.18 6.15
C GLU A 76 18.40 5.64 5.61
N PHE A 77 18.41 6.62 4.72
CA PHE A 77 17.22 7.24 4.14
C PHE A 77 17.52 7.79 2.75
N GLU A 78 16.61 7.55 1.82
CA GLU A 78 16.70 8.06 0.45
C GLU A 78 15.31 8.37 -0.10
N VAL A 79 15.17 9.50 -0.80
CA VAL A 79 13.95 9.84 -1.54
C VAL A 79 14.16 9.46 -3.01
N ILE A 80 13.22 8.72 -3.56
CA ILE A 80 13.24 8.30 -4.97
C ILE A 80 12.07 8.91 -5.74
N SER A 81 12.26 9.07 -7.05
CA SER A 81 11.27 9.74 -7.91
C SER A 81 10.09 8.84 -8.28
N ASP A 82 10.31 7.55 -8.39
CA ASP A 82 9.32 6.57 -8.83
C ASP A 82 9.61 5.16 -8.28
N ALA A 83 8.62 4.28 -8.37
CA ALA A 83 8.78 2.88 -7.97
C ALA A 83 9.41 2.00 -9.06
N GLY A 84 9.61 2.52 -10.26
CA GLY A 84 10.30 1.87 -11.36
C GLY A 84 9.89 0.42 -11.61
N MET A 85 10.90 -0.45 -11.72
CA MET A 85 10.68 -1.89 -11.98
C MET A 85 9.97 -2.63 -10.84
N LEU A 86 9.88 -2.03 -9.65
CA LEU A 86 9.18 -2.66 -8.53
C LEU A 86 7.69 -2.79 -8.82
N GLU A 87 7.06 -1.78 -9.40
CA GLU A 87 5.64 -1.81 -9.76
C GLU A 87 5.28 -3.04 -10.60
N PHE A 88 6.04 -3.30 -11.67
CA PHE A 88 5.83 -4.48 -12.53
C PHE A 88 6.03 -5.80 -11.77
N ALA A 89 7.00 -5.84 -10.86
CA ALA A 89 7.22 -7.01 -10.03
C ALA A 89 6.06 -7.26 -9.06
N LEU A 90 5.53 -6.19 -8.45
CA LEU A 90 4.38 -6.26 -7.52
C LEU A 90 3.09 -6.70 -8.23
N LEU A 91 2.82 -6.20 -9.44
CA LEU A 91 1.68 -6.65 -10.26
C LEU A 91 1.74 -8.15 -10.52
N ARG A 92 2.94 -8.70 -10.80
CA ARG A 92 3.14 -10.14 -10.96
C ARG A 92 2.93 -10.90 -9.65
N VAL A 93 3.46 -10.38 -8.53
CA VAL A 93 3.26 -10.99 -7.20
C VAL A 93 1.77 -11.10 -6.89
N ALA A 94 0.99 -10.03 -7.11
CA ALA A 94 -0.44 -10.04 -6.87
C ALA A 94 -1.17 -11.06 -7.75
N GLY A 95 -0.91 -11.06 -9.07
CA GLY A 95 -1.57 -11.98 -10.01
C GLY A 95 -1.19 -13.44 -9.78
N ASP A 96 0.09 -13.74 -9.47
CA ASP A 96 0.54 -15.09 -9.19
C ASP A 96 -0.01 -15.62 -7.85
N TYR A 97 -0.15 -14.76 -6.83
CA TYR A 97 -0.84 -15.12 -5.60
C TYR A 97 -2.30 -15.51 -5.84
N GLU A 98 -3.04 -14.75 -6.66
CA GLU A 98 -4.45 -15.04 -6.98
C GLU A 98 -4.62 -16.42 -7.64
N LEU A 99 -3.65 -16.86 -8.44
CA LEU A 99 -3.64 -18.22 -8.99
C LEU A 99 -3.39 -19.27 -7.90
N VAL A 100 -2.44 -19.02 -6.99
CA VAL A 100 -2.17 -19.93 -5.86
C VAL A 100 -3.40 -20.02 -4.94
N ALA A 101 -4.07 -18.92 -4.64
CA ALA A 101 -5.24 -18.89 -3.77
C ALA A 101 -6.43 -19.69 -4.32
N LYS A 102 -6.57 -19.81 -5.64
CA LYS A 102 -7.59 -20.66 -6.29
C LYS A 102 -7.32 -22.15 -6.07
N GLU A 103 -6.04 -22.57 -6.09
CA GLU A 103 -5.65 -23.96 -5.95
C GLU A 103 -5.55 -24.44 -4.49
N TYR A 104 -5.32 -23.49 -3.57
CA TYR A 104 -5.21 -23.76 -2.14
C TYR A 104 -6.24 -22.98 -1.34
N PRO A 105 -7.46 -23.50 -1.12
CA PRO A 105 -8.47 -22.87 -0.27
C PRO A 105 -7.98 -22.66 1.17
N VAL A 106 -7.09 -23.54 1.64
CA VAL A 106 -6.42 -23.44 2.94
C VAL A 106 -4.92 -23.38 2.70
N LEU A 107 -4.34 -22.19 2.86
CA LEU A 107 -2.90 -21.97 2.75
C LEU A 107 -2.18 -22.25 4.08
N PRO A 108 -1.00 -22.88 4.07
CA PRO A 108 -0.14 -22.92 5.25
C PRO A 108 0.35 -21.49 5.54
N GLU A 109 0.47 -21.14 6.80
CA GLU A 109 0.88 -19.79 7.25
C GLU A 109 0.10 -18.67 6.51
N ARG A 110 -1.20 -18.88 6.37
CA ARG A 110 -2.11 -18.03 5.58
C ARG A 110 -1.96 -16.55 5.92
N ASP A 111 -1.89 -16.22 7.20
CA ASP A 111 -1.87 -14.83 7.66
C ASP A 111 -0.62 -14.10 7.17
N THR A 112 0.54 -14.77 7.14
CA THR A 112 1.79 -14.21 6.62
C THR A 112 1.70 -13.92 5.11
N ILE A 113 1.15 -14.86 4.34
CA ILE A 113 0.99 -14.70 2.90
C ILE A 113 -0.05 -13.61 2.57
N LEU A 114 -1.18 -13.61 3.28
CA LEU A 114 -2.24 -12.62 3.09
C LEU A 114 -1.80 -11.21 3.48
N SER A 115 -1.04 -11.06 4.57
CA SER A 115 -0.50 -9.76 4.97
C SER A 115 0.32 -9.16 3.84
N LEU A 116 1.30 -9.89 3.30
CA LEU A 116 2.09 -9.42 2.18
C LEU A 116 1.22 -9.10 0.95
N TYR A 117 0.25 -9.96 0.62
CA TYR A 117 -0.65 -9.72 -0.52
C TYR A 117 -1.43 -8.41 -0.37
N PHE A 118 -2.02 -8.17 0.81
CA PHE A 118 -2.76 -6.93 1.06
C PHE A 118 -1.84 -5.71 1.08
N ASP A 119 -0.62 -5.81 1.62
CA ASP A 119 0.35 -4.74 1.57
C ASP A 119 0.77 -4.41 0.12
N VAL A 120 0.98 -5.43 -0.72
CA VAL A 120 1.25 -5.27 -2.15
C VAL A 120 0.06 -4.60 -2.87
N ARG A 121 -1.18 -5.06 -2.62
CA ARG A 121 -2.38 -4.48 -3.22
C ARG A 121 -2.58 -3.03 -2.78
N ARG A 122 -2.36 -2.73 -1.50
CA ARG A 122 -2.43 -1.37 -0.97
C ARG A 122 -1.36 -0.48 -1.60
N PHE A 123 -0.12 -0.96 -1.69
CA PHE A 123 0.97 -0.20 -2.30
C PHE A 123 0.68 0.15 -3.75
N LEU A 124 0.21 -0.81 -4.55
CA LEU A 124 -0.19 -0.58 -5.94
C LEU A 124 -1.34 0.41 -6.06
N ALA A 125 -2.37 0.30 -5.20
CA ALA A 125 -3.52 1.21 -5.22
C ALA A 125 -3.15 2.66 -4.83
N VAL A 126 -2.20 2.83 -3.91
CA VAL A 126 -1.66 4.15 -3.55
C VAL A 126 -0.76 4.69 -4.67
N LEU A 127 0.07 3.83 -5.26
CA LEU A 127 0.96 4.21 -6.36
C LEU A 127 0.17 4.68 -7.60
N GLU A 128 -0.99 4.10 -7.89
CA GLU A 128 -1.89 4.52 -8.97
C GLU A 128 -2.39 5.97 -8.79
N LYS A 129 -2.49 6.43 -7.53
CA LYS A 129 -2.93 7.80 -7.18
C LYS A 129 -1.76 8.75 -6.87
N PHE A 130 -0.52 8.26 -6.98
CA PHE A 130 0.68 9.03 -6.68
C PHE A 130 0.78 10.29 -7.54
N ASP A 131 0.98 11.42 -6.90
CA ASP A 131 1.14 12.72 -7.55
C ASP A 131 2.32 13.53 -6.98
N GLU A 132 2.47 14.78 -7.43
CA GLU A 132 3.56 15.66 -7.03
C GLU A 132 3.54 16.04 -5.53
N SER A 133 2.40 15.90 -4.85
CA SER A 133 2.26 16.14 -3.41
C SER A 133 2.81 14.99 -2.56
N ASP A 134 2.96 13.80 -3.15
CA ASP A 134 3.42 12.61 -2.47
C ASP A 134 4.94 12.44 -2.51
N ARG A 135 5.48 11.58 -1.67
CA ARG A 135 6.90 11.22 -1.67
C ARG A 135 7.08 9.72 -1.54
N ILE A 136 7.99 9.17 -2.35
CA ILE A 136 8.45 7.79 -2.19
C ILE A 136 9.83 7.84 -1.54
N TYR A 137 10.00 7.07 -0.48
CA TYR A 137 11.30 6.97 0.17
C TYR A 137 11.63 5.57 0.66
N LEU A 138 12.91 5.37 0.82
CA LEU A 138 13.53 4.16 1.34
C LEU A 138 14.06 4.46 2.74
N ASP A 139 13.82 3.57 3.68
CA ASP A 139 14.34 3.69 5.05
C ASP A 139 14.46 2.31 5.71
N TYR A 140 14.77 2.31 6.99
CA TYR A 140 14.79 1.13 7.84
C TYR A 140 13.83 1.34 9.02
N ASP A 141 13.14 0.28 9.42
CA ASP A 141 12.33 0.29 10.63
C ASP A 141 13.21 0.13 11.91
N GLU A 142 12.55 0.09 13.06
CA GLU A 142 13.20 -0.07 14.37
C GLU A 142 13.97 -1.39 14.50
N GLU A 143 13.55 -2.43 13.77
CA GLU A 143 14.21 -3.73 13.70
C GLU A 143 15.28 -3.80 12.60
N ARG A 144 15.62 -2.68 11.98
CA ARG A 144 16.56 -2.57 10.84
C ARG A 144 16.12 -3.36 9.61
N LYS A 145 14.82 -3.60 9.44
CA LYS A 145 14.26 -4.13 8.21
C LYS A 145 14.14 -3.02 7.16
N PHE A 146 14.52 -3.33 5.94
CA PHE A 146 14.47 -2.37 4.84
C PHE A 146 13.06 -2.25 4.27
N ARG A 147 12.61 -1.01 4.06
CA ARG A 147 11.28 -0.73 3.53
C ARG A 147 11.28 0.38 2.49
N ILE A 148 10.32 0.28 1.59
CA ILE A 148 9.87 1.36 0.72
C ILE A 148 8.53 1.88 1.22
N LYS A 149 8.34 3.19 1.20
CA LYS A 149 7.13 3.84 1.65
C LYS A 149 6.69 4.92 0.67
N ILE A 150 5.40 4.94 0.34
CA ILE A 150 4.74 6.07 -0.29
C ILE A 150 4.07 6.85 0.84
N GLN A 151 4.40 8.12 0.98
CA GLN A 151 3.83 9.00 2.00
C GLN A 151 2.98 10.06 1.32
N CYS A 152 1.69 10.04 1.60
CA CYS A 152 0.78 11.11 1.26
C CYS A 152 1.07 12.33 2.16
N MET A 153 1.47 13.44 1.56
CA MET A 153 1.74 14.69 2.30
C MET A 153 0.49 15.55 2.38
N ASP A 154 -0.33 15.54 1.34
CA ASP A 154 -1.58 16.30 1.29
C ASP A 154 -2.75 15.40 0.85
N PRO A 155 -3.67 15.03 1.77
CA PRO A 155 -4.80 14.17 1.44
C PRO A 155 -5.99 14.94 0.83
N SER A 156 -5.93 16.27 0.71
CA SER A 156 -7.07 17.12 0.34
C SER A 156 -7.68 16.75 -1.01
N GLY A 157 -6.86 16.46 -2.02
CA GLY A 157 -7.31 16.03 -3.34
C GLY A 157 -8.09 14.71 -3.30
N CYS A 158 -7.54 13.72 -2.60
CA CYS A 158 -8.19 12.43 -2.44
C CYS A 158 -9.48 12.50 -1.60
N LEU A 159 -9.50 13.34 -0.57
CA LEU A 159 -10.69 13.57 0.25
C LEU A 159 -11.77 14.29 -0.57
N LYS A 160 -11.40 15.27 -1.39
CA LYS A 160 -12.31 15.97 -2.31
C LYS A 160 -12.99 14.98 -3.27
N GLU A 161 -12.25 14.08 -3.91
CA GLU A 161 -12.84 13.04 -4.77
C GLU A 161 -13.91 12.20 -4.06
N VAL A 162 -13.75 11.91 -2.78
CA VAL A 162 -14.74 11.17 -1.98
C VAL A 162 -15.97 12.02 -1.71
N MET A 163 -15.76 13.31 -1.39
CA MET A 163 -16.86 14.24 -1.12
C MET A 163 -17.71 14.54 -2.35
N GLU A 164 -17.13 14.60 -3.53
CA GLU A 164 -17.84 14.78 -4.80
C GLU A 164 -18.85 13.66 -5.11
N ARG A 165 -18.75 12.50 -4.44
CA ARG A 165 -19.68 11.38 -4.60
C ARG A 165 -20.97 11.54 -3.80
N VAL A 166 -21.06 12.55 -2.95
CA VAL A 166 -22.23 12.87 -2.13
C VAL A 166 -22.73 14.27 -2.46
N GLN A 167 -24.00 14.60 -2.07
CA GLN A 167 -24.56 15.93 -2.33
C GLN A 167 -24.05 16.98 -1.38
N SER A 168 -23.70 16.58 -0.15
CA SER A 168 -23.18 17.48 0.87
C SER A 168 -22.34 16.72 1.88
N THR A 169 -21.32 17.37 2.42
CA THR A 169 -20.51 16.87 3.53
C THR A 169 -20.54 17.90 4.66
N ILE A 170 -20.78 17.43 5.87
CA ILE A 170 -20.76 18.26 7.07
C ILE A 170 -19.66 17.74 7.99
N PHE A 171 -18.67 18.57 8.24
CA PHE A 171 -17.59 18.30 9.17
C PHE A 171 -17.87 18.99 10.50
N PHE A 172 -17.73 18.28 11.59
CA PHE A 172 -17.85 18.86 12.92
C PHE A 172 -16.83 18.25 13.89
N SER A 173 -16.34 19.09 14.79
CA SER A 173 -15.44 18.72 15.87
C SER A 173 -15.31 19.89 16.84
N ALA A 174 -14.99 19.61 18.08
CA ALA A 174 -14.70 20.64 19.08
C ALA A 174 -13.41 21.44 18.79
N THR A 175 -12.53 20.94 17.93
CA THR A 175 -11.16 21.43 17.75
C THR A 175 -10.77 21.74 16.29
N LEU A 176 -11.74 22.15 15.45
CA LEU A 176 -11.47 22.59 14.06
C LEU A 176 -10.87 24.01 13.99
N LEU A 177 -9.80 24.26 14.72
CA LEU A 177 -9.10 25.54 14.71
C LEU A 177 -7.61 25.36 14.37
N PRO A 178 -7.05 26.21 13.47
CA PRO A 178 -7.73 27.26 12.69
C PRO A 178 -8.60 26.68 11.57
N ILE A 179 -9.81 27.19 11.43
CA ILE A 179 -10.81 26.65 10.47
C ILE A 179 -10.30 26.64 9.03
N ARG A 180 -9.51 27.67 8.64
CA ARG A 180 -8.96 27.78 7.29
C ARG A 180 -8.03 26.61 6.95
N TYR A 181 -7.18 26.18 7.89
CA TYR A 181 -6.29 25.03 7.71
C TYR A 181 -7.08 23.75 7.44
N TYR A 182 -8.08 23.46 8.29
CA TYR A 182 -8.90 22.28 8.12
C TYR A 182 -9.73 22.31 6.83
N LYS A 183 -10.27 23.46 6.46
CA LYS A 183 -11.00 23.64 5.21
C LYS A 183 -10.12 23.27 4.00
N GLU A 184 -8.90 23.78 3.95
CA GLU A 184 -7.94 23.49 2.88
C GLU A 184 -7.54 22.00 2.90
N GLN A 185 -7.18 21.45 4.04
CA GLN A 185 -6.71 20.06 4.18
C GLN A 185 -7.82 19.00 3.97
N LEU A 186 -9.06 19.37 4.20
CA LEU A 186 -10.22 18.51 3.95
C LEU A 186 -10.77 18.65 2.52
N GLY A 187 -10.12 19.45 1.66
CA GLY A 187 -10.50 19.61 0.26
C GLY A 187 -11.68 20.55 0.04
N GLY A 188 -11.98 21.43 1.01
CA GLY A 188 -13.03 22.43 0.89
C GLY A 188 -12.66 23.58 -0.06
N GLU A 189 -13.67 24.20 -0.68
CA GLU A 189 -13.54 25.32 -1.59
C GLU A 189 -13.75 26.66 -0.86
N LYS A 190 -13.37 27.77 -1.51
CA LYS A 190 -13.47 29.09 -0.89
C LYS A 190 -14.91 29.49 -0.52
N GLU A 191 -15.87 29.02 -1.31
CA GLU A 191 -17.30 29.26 -1.15
C GLU A 191 -17.98 28.40 -0.08
N ASP A 192 -17.31 27.34 0.40
CA ASP A 192 -17.87 26.48 1.46
C ASP A 192 -17.99 27.25 2.79
N ALA A 193 -19.05 26.96 3.56
CA ALA A 193 -19.35 27.64 4.83
C ALA A 193 -18.46 27.14 5.98
#